data_2d0413d6958d984a73231dcc05198a6f
#
_entry.id   2d0413d6958d984a73231dcc05198a6f
#
_cell.length_a   1.000
_cell.length_b   1.000
_cell.length_c   1.000
_cell.angle_alpha   90.00
_cell.angle_beta   90.00
_cell.angle_gamma   90.00
#
_symmetry.space_group_name_H-M   'P 1'
#
loop_
_entity.id
_entity.type
_entity.pdbx_description
1 polymer ?
#
loop_
_entity_poly.entity_id
_entity_poly.type
_entity_poly.pdbx_seq_one_letter_code
_entity_poly.pdbx_strand_id
1 'polypeptide(L)'
;MGNSLFMKSFNKILLPLLIMLWLNGCMSVNTQIVGQTYQPLEPQEVHVFTLKEFIEIILEKRKCEQLAYIKIKNIPRKKNSLDFASHEASKIGANYIAVVAFYNHYLGGNHIEVNAYKCSGIENEIFNENKFI
;
A
#
# COMPACT_ATOMS: atom_id res chain seq x y z
N MET A 1 -34.88 31.31 -25.53
CA MET A 1 -33.55 31.85 -25.18
C MET A 1 -33.21 31.78 -23.70
N GLY A 2 -34.13 31.77 -22.76
CA GLY A 2 -33.87 31.62 -21.31
C GLY A 2 -33.30 30.27 -20.88
N ASN A 3 -33.64 29.20 -21.60
CA ASN A 3 -33.21 27.84 -21.24
C ASN A 3 -31.73 27.55 -21.50
N SER A 4 -31.10 28.17 -22.48
CA SER A 4 -29.69 27.97 -22.80
C SER A 4 -28.75 28.65 -21.80
N LEU A 5 -29.17 29.79 -21.25
CA LEU A 5 -28.42 30.50 -20.18
C LEU A 5 -28.50 29.75 -18.85
N PHE A 6 -29.62 29.14 -18.54
CA PHE A 6 -29.83 28.36 -17.33
C PHE A 6 -28.99 27.05 -17.37
N MET A 7 -28.95 26.37 -18.51
CA MET A 7 -28.14 25.18 -18.68
C MET A 7 -26.62 25.44 -18.61
N LYS A 8 -26.17 26.56 -19.15
CA LYS A 8 -24.75 26.98 -19.05
C LYS A 8 -24.33 27.30 -17.62
N SER A 9 -25.21 27.92 -16.84
CA SER A 9 -25.00 28.22 -15.41
C SER A 9 -24.99 26.93 -14.57
N PHE A 10 -25.85 25.98 -14.88
CA PHE A 10 -25.97 24.70 -14.20
C PHE A 10 -24.72 23.84 -14.42
N ASN A 11 -24.20 23.79 -15.65
CA ASN A 11 -22.98 23.06 -15.97
C ASN A 11 -21.75 23.65 -15.29
N LYS A 12 -21.68 24.95 -15.09
CA LYS A 12 -20.57 25.62 -14.40
C LYS A 12 -20.49 25.30 -12.92
N ILE A 13 -21.61 24.96 -12.28
CA ILE A 13 -21.68 24.62 -10.87
C ILE A 13 -21.52 23.11 -10.68
N LEU A 14 -22.07 22.31 -11.58
CA LEU A 14 -22.05 20.86 -11.50
C LEU A 14 -20.66 20.26 -11.73
N LEU A 15 -19.89 20.79 -12.67
CA LEU A 15 -18.55 20.29 -13.01
C LEU A 15 -17.55 20.38 -11.86
N PRO A 16 -17.40 21.56 -11.17
CA PRO A 16 -16.49 21.64 -10.02
C PRO A 16 -16.98 20.83 -8.82
N LEU A 17 -18.29 20.66 -8.63
CA LEU A 17 -18.85 19.79 -7.59
C LEU A 17 -18.53 18.31 -7.85
N LEU A 18 -18.65 17.85 -9.10
CA LEU A 18 -18.27 16.50 -9.50
C LEU A 18 -16.77 16.25 -9.34
N ILE A 19 -15.93 17.23 -9.68
CA ILE A 19 -14.47 17.15 -9.51
C ILE A 19 -14.11 17.09 -8.03
N MET A 20 -14.75 17.87 -7.17
CA MET A 20 -14.55 17.82 -5.72
C MET A 20 -14.97 16.49 -5.09
N LEU A 21 -16.07 15.89 -5.55
CA LEU A 21 -16.52 14.58 -5.12
C LEU A 21 -15.52 13.46 -5.53
N TRP A 22 -14.94 13.58 -6.70
CA TRP A 22 -13.90 12.66 -7.18
C TRP A 22 -12.60 12.78 -6.38
N LEU A 23 -12.18 13.99 -6.02
CA LEU A 23 -10.96 14.24 -5.24
C LEU A 23 -11.07 13.71 -3.80
N ASN A 24 -12.27 13.75 -3.20
CA ASN A 24 -12.50 13.26 -1.84
C ASN A 24 -12.57 11.73 -1.74
N GLY A 25 -12.77 11.01 -2.86
CA GLY A 25 -12.85 9.57 -2.90
C GLY A 25 -11.56 8.87 -3.35
N CYS A 26 -10.51 9.60 -3.72
CA CYS A 26 -9.29 9.01 -4.25
C CYS A 26 -8.37 8.50 -3.15
N MET A 27 -7.94 7.24 -3.30
CA MET A 27 -6.89 6.64 -2.50
C MET A 27 -5.56 7.36 -2.76
N SER A 28 -4.84 7.71 -1.70
CA SER A 28 -3.56 8.39 -1.77
C SER A 28 -2.45 7.43 -1.40
N VAL A 29 -1.45 7.30 -2.27
CA VAL A 29 -0.27 6.47 -2.03
C VAL A 29 0.95 7.38 -1.97
N ASN A 30 1.70 7.28 -0.88
CA ASN A 30 2.98 7.95 -0.71
C ASN A 30 4.05 6.92 -0.44
N THR A 31 4.97 6.74 -1.40
CA THR A 31 6.10 5.83 -1.27
C THR A 31 7.37 6.65 -1.09
N GLN A 32 7.97 6.56 0.09
CA GLN A 32 9.24 7.19 0.39
C GLN A 32 10.36 6.17 0.24
N ILE A 33 11.16 6.32 -0.81
CA ILE A 33 12.31 5.44 -1.06
C ILE A 33 13.43 5.80 -0.08
N VAL A 34 13.90 4.78 0.66
CA VAL A 34 14.96 4.94 1.67
C VAL A 34 16.26 4.34 1.18
N GLY A 35 16.18 3.27 0.42
CA GLY A 35 17.33 2.58 -0.15
C GLY A 35 17.30 2.57 -1.69
N GLN A 36 17.80 1.50 -2.26
CA GLN A 36 17.73 1.28 -3.70
C GLN A 36 16.45 0.52 -4.07
N THR A 37 16.10 0.54 -5.35
CA THR A 37 14.98 -0.24 -5.88
C THR A 37 15.49 -1.42 -6.69
N TYR A 38 14.69 -2.46 -6.79
CA TYR A 38 15.00 -3.67 -7.55
C TYR A 38 13.94 -3.88 -8.63
N GLN A 39 14.12 -4.90 -9.45
CA GLN A 39 13.13 -5.24 -10.47
C GLN A 39 11.77 -5.54 -9.83
N PRO A 40 10.67 -5.05 -10.43
CA PRO A 40 9.34 -5.31 -9.91
C PRO A 40 9.04 -6.80 -9.81
N LEU A 41 8.33 -7.18 -8.75
CA LEU A 41 7.84 -8.53 -8.51
C LEU A 41 6.32 -8.58 -8.74
N GLU A 42 5.78 -9.79 -8.82
CA GLU A 42 4.34 -9.96 -8.77
C GLU A 42 3.85 -9.70 -7.34
N PRO A 43 2.67 -9.07 -7.13
CA PRO A 43 2.20 -8.76 -5.78
C PRO A 43 2.07 -9.95 -4.85
N GLN A 44 1.75 -11.14 -5.38
CA GLN A 44 1.65 -12.37 -4.60
C GLN A 44 3.00 -12.90 -4.10
N GLU A 45 4.11 -12.42 -4.64
CA GLU A 45 5.46 -12.78 -4.18
C GLU A 45 5.89 -11.97 -2.95
N VAL A 46 5.11 -10.99 -2.55
CA VAL A 46 5.39 -10.16 -1.38
C VAL A 46 4.77 -10.80 -0.13
N HIS A 47 5.60 -11.15 0.83
CA HIS A 47 5.18 -11.73 2.10
C HIS A 47 4.89 -10.63 3.12
N VAL A 48 3.80 -10.81 3.87
CA VAL A 48 3.36 -9.84 4.88
C VAL A 48 3.66 -10.39 6.26
N PHE A 49 4.39 -9.62 7.07
CA PHE A 49 4.67 -9.96 8.46
C PHE A 49 4.10 -8.90 9.38
N THR A 50 3.70 -9.32 10.58
CA THR A 50 3.54 -8.37 11.67
C THR A 50 4.93 -7.85 12.05
N LEU A 51 5.00 -6.64 12.62
CA LEU A 51 6.28 -6.07 13.01
C LEU A 51 7.03 -6.97 13.97
N LYS A 52 6.31 -7.61 14.90
CA LYS A 52 6.90 -8.54 15.86
C LYS A 52 7.51 -9.76 15.18
N GLU A 53 6.77 -10.41 14.29
CA GLU A 53 7.25 -11.56 13.52
C GLU A 53 8.46 -11.18 12.66
N PHE A 54 8.43 -10.02 12.06
CA PHE A 54 9.52 -9.51 11.24
C PHE A 54 10.80 -9.33 12.07
N ILE A 55 10.71 -8.71 13.24
CA ILE A 55 11.87 -8.50 14.12
C ILE A 55 12.44 -9.82 14.62
N GLU A 56 11.58 -10.73 15.08
CA GLU A 56 12.02 -12.00 15.68
C GLU A 56 12.62 -12.96 14.65
N ILE A 57 12.04 -13.03 13.46
CA ILE A 57 12.40 -14.07 12.48
C ILE A 57 13.43 -13.56 11.47
N ILE A 58 13.36 -12.32 11.06
CA ILE A 58 14.09 -11.83 9.91
C ILE A 58 15.32 -11.02 10.30
N LEU A 59 15.20 -10.04 11.20
CA LEU A 59 16.33 -9.18 11.56
C LEU A 59 17.39 -9.93 12.37
N GLU A 60 17.04 -10.92 13.16
CA GLU A 60 17.98 -11.70 13.93
C GLU A 60 18.72 -12.76 13.11
N LYS A 61 18.07 -13.29 12.07
CA LYS A 61 18.59 -14.42 11.30
C LYS A 61 19.03 -14.09 9.89
N ARG A 62 18.70 -12.91 9.33
CA ARG A 62 18.83 -12.67 7.90
C ARG A 62 19.13 -11.23 7.54
N LYS A 63 19.74 -11.08 6.36
CA LYS A 63 20.01 -9.75 5.80
C LYS A 63 18.79 -9.24 5.06
N CYS A 64 18.18 -8.23 5.63
CA CYS A 64 17.09 -7.49 4.99
C CYS A 64 17.49 -6.03 4.82
N GLU A 65 17.23 -5.51 3.63
CA GLU A 65 17.46 -4.12 3.30
C GLU A 65 16.12 -3.40 3.21
N GLN A 66 15.97 -2.31 3.93
CA GLN A 66 14.77 -1.50 3.81
C GLN A 66 14.82 -0.68 2.52
N LEU A 67 13.83 -0.85 1.66
CA LEU A 67 13.74 -0.14 0.39
C LEU A 67 12.91 1.11 0.51
N ALA A 68 11.81 1.06 1.24
CA ALA A 68 10.85 2.16 1.29
C ALA A 68 9.97 2.10 2.53
N TYR A 69 9.38 3.24 2.82
CA TYR A 69 8.25 3.40 3.72
C TYR A 69 7.04 3.80 2.86
N ILE A 70 5.96 3.03 2.95
CA ILE A 70 4.77 3.20 2.12
C ILE A 70 3.59 3.56 3.02
N LYS A 71 2.94 4.66 2.69
CA LYS A 71 1.76 5.16 3.38
C LYS A 71 0.60 5.24 2.40
N ILE A 72 -0.48 4.53 2.68
CA ILE A 72 -1.68 4.52 1.85
C ILE A 72 -2.85 5.02 2.67
N LYS A 73 -3.51 6.07 2.19
CA LYS A 73 -4.66 6.72 2.82
C LYS A 73 -5.92 6.53 2.00
N ASN A 74 -7.05 6.65 2.65
CA ASN A 74 -8.38 6.61 2.03
C ASN A 74 -8.67 5.30 1.32
N ILE A 75 -8.28 4.18 1.92
CA ILE A 75 -8.59 2.84 1.42
C ILE A 75 -10.06 2.56 1.73
N PRO A 76 -10.90 2.25 0.71
CA PRO A 76 -12.34 2.08 0.94
C PRO A 76 -12.67 0.88 1.83
N ARG A 77 -11.96 -0.23 1.68
CA ARG A 77 -12.22 -1.48 2.41
C ARG A 77 -10.99 -1.93 3.17
N LYS A 78 -11.15 -2.15 4.48
CA LYS A 78 -10.09 -2.63 5.37
C LYS A 78 -9.40 -3.90 4.84
N LYS A 79 -10.16 -4.85 4.32
CA LYS A 79 -9.64 -6.13 3.82
C LYS A 79 -8.67 -6.00 2.65
N ASN A 80 -8.74 -4.90 1.91
CA ASN A 80 -7.88 -4.66 0.75
C ASN A 80 -6.57 -3.93 1.11
N SER A 81 -6.40 -3.49 2.35
CA SER A 81 -5.26 -2.66 2.77
C SER A 81 -3.93 -3.37 2.56
N LEU A 82 -3.83 -4.63 2.93
CA LEU A 82 -2.60 -5.42 2.75
C LEU A 82 -2.32 -5.70 1.28
N ASP A 83 -3.35 -5.94 0.47
CA ASP A 83 -3.19 -6.17 -0.97
C ASP A 83 -2.65 -4.93 -1.67
N PHE A 84 -3.15 -3.74 -1.33
CA PHE A 84 -2.64 -2.49 -1.87
C PHE A 84 -1.19 -2.25 -1.45
N ALA A 85 -0.86 -2.50 -0.18
CA ALA A 85 0.51 -2.35 0.32
C ALA A 85 1.47 -3.31 -0.38
N SER A 86 1.08 -4.57 -0.55
CA SER A 86 1.86 -5.57 -1.27
C SER A 86 2.06 -5.19 -2.74
N HIS A 87 1.03 -4.65 -3.37
CA HIS A 87 1.10 -4.19 -4.75
C HIS A 87 2.09 -3.04 -4.91
N GLU A 88 2.05 -2.05 -4.03
CA GLU A 88 3.00 -0.93 -4.06
C GLU A 88 4.42 -1.38 -3.76
N ALA A 89 4.61 -2.28 -2.80
CA ALA A 89 5.91 -2.83 -2.47
C ALA A 89 6.51 -3.64 -3.62
N SER A 90 5.69 -4.41 -4.32
CA SER A 90 6.13 -5.22 -5.46
C SER A 90 6.70 -4.39 -6.61
N LYS A 91 6.18 -3.18 -6.82
CA LYS A 91 6.65 -2.27 -7.87
C LYS A 91 8.12 -1.87 -7.72
N ILE A 92 8.63 -1.81 -6.49
CA ILE A 92 10.01 -1.44 -6.19
C ILE A 92 10.90 -2.66 -5.93
N GLY A 93 10.36 -3.85 -6.12
CA GLY A 93 11.10 -5.09 -5.95
C GLY A 93 11.23 -5.59 -4.52
N ALA A 94 10.43 -5.06 -3.59
CA ALA A 94 10.37 -5.56 -2.22
C ALA A 94 9.70 -6.95 -2.19
N ASN A 95 10.27 -7.88 -1.44
CA ASN A 95 9.69 -9.21 -1.25
C ASN A 95 9.05 -9.41 0.12
N TYR A 96 9.19 -8.44 1.03
CA TYR A 96 8.59 -8.46 2.36
C TYR A 96 8.08 -7.09 2.75
N ILE A 97 6.93 -7.07 3.42
CA ILE A 97 6.39 -5.86 4.06
C ILE A 97 6.08 -6.15 5.52
N ALA A 98 6.35 -5.17 6.37
CA ALA A 98 5.97 -5.18 7.77
C ALA A 98 5.02 -4.02 8.04
N VAL A 99 3.86 -4.32 8.63
CA VAL A 99 2.87 -3.30 8.96
C VAL A 99 3.36 -2.54 10.19
N VAL A 100 3.55 -1.23 10.03
CA VAL A 100 3.97 -0.33 11.10
C VAL A 100 2.75 0.24 11.81
N ALA A 101 1.73 0.62 11.06
CA ALA A 101 0.54 1.24 11.62
C ALA A 101 -0.68 0.95 10.72
N PHE A 102 -1.81 0.85 11.37
CA PHE A 102 -3.10 0.73 10.70
C PHE A 102 -4.11 1.60 11.44
N TYR A 103 -4.78 2.49 10.71
CA TYR A 103 -5.79 3.37 11.26
C TYR A 103 -7.10 3.21 10.49
N ASN A 104 -8.18 3.09 11.24
CA ASN A 104 -9.53 3.10 10.68
C ASN A 104 -10.16 4.47 10.98
N HIS A 105 -10.23 5.35 9.99
CA HIS A 105 -10.86 6.65 10.12
C HIS A 105 -12.36 6.53 9.82
N TYR A 106 -13.17 7.02 10.73
CA TYR A 106 -14.63 6.92 10.63
C TYR A 106 -15.19 7.59 9.36
N LEU A 107 -14.58 8.69 8.91
CA LEU A 107 -15.04 9.45 7.74
C LEU A 107 -14.04 9.46 6.57
N GLY A 108 -12.83 9.01 6.77
CA GLY A 108 -11.74 9.11 5.80
C GLY A 108 -11.21 7.79 5.24
N GLY A 109 -11.93 6.67 5.46
CA GLY A 109 -11.47 5.36 5.02
C GLY A 109 -10.36 4.80 5.90
N ASN A 110 -9.68 3.78 5.40
CA ASN A 110 -8.61 3.10 6.11
C ASN A 110 -7.24 3.63 5.69
N HIS A 111 -6.30 3.59 6.63
CA HIS A 111 -4.95 4.07 6.43
C HIS A 111 -3.98 2.96 6.87
N ILE A 112 -3.04 2.59 6.01
CA ILE A 112 -2.00 1.63 6.33
C ILE A 112 -0.62 2.23 6.09
N GLU A 113 0.32 1.92 6.99
CA GLU A 113 1.71 2.27 6.85
C GLU A 113 2.55 1.00 6.95
N VAL A 114 3.41 0.78 5.97
CA VAL A 114 4.26 -0.40 5.92
C VAL A 114 5.70 0.00 5.62
N ASN A 115 6.64 -0.79 6.14
CA ASN A 115 8.02 -0.79 5.68
C ASN A 115 8.18 -1.91 4.65
N ALA A 116 8.81 -1.60 3.52
CA ALA A 116 9.09 -2.54 2.46
C ALA A 116 10.56 -2.94 2.47
N TYR A 117 10.82 -4.24 2.39
CA TYR A 117 12.17 -4.80 2.50
C TYR A 117 12.50 -5.73 1.34
N LYS A 118 13.78 -5.78 1.01
CA LYS A 118 14.37 -6.85 0.21
C LYS A 118 15.19 -7.74 1.13
N CYS A 119 14.76 -8.98 1.28
CA CYS A 119 15.41 -9.95 2.13
C CYS A 119 15.96 -11.10 1.28
N SER A 120 17.16 -11.55 1.60
CA SER A 120 17.82 -12.67 0.90
C SER A 120 17.81 -13.92 1.77
N GLY A 121 17.70 -15.09 1.13
CA GLY A 121 17.82 -16.38 1.80
C GLY A 121 16.61 -16.88 2.56
N ILE A 122 15.48 -16.15 2.55
CA ILE A 122 14.27 -16.51 3.30
C ILE A 122 13.43 -17.56 2.57
N GLU A 123 13.42 -17.54 1.25
CA GLU A 123 12.62 -18.45 0.42
C GLU A 123 12.91 -19.91 0.71
N ASN A 124 14.17 -20.26 0.94
CA ASN A 124 14.60 -21.62 1.20
C ASN A 124 14.16 -22.17 2.56
N GLU A 125 14.02 -21.31 3.58
CA GLU A 125 13.60 -21.76 4.92
C GLU A 125 12.10 -21.85 5.10
N ILE A 126 11.34 -20.92 4.51
CA ILE A 126 9.88 -21.02 4.47
C ILE A 126 9.47 -22.29 3.72
N PHE A 127 10.15 -22.62 2.65
CA PHE A 127 9.93 -23.88 1.91
C PHE A 127 10.25 -25.10 2.77
N ASN A 128 11.30 -25.06 3.59
CA ASN A 128 11.68 -26.16 4.47
C ASN A 128 10.72 -26.33 5.65
N GLU A 129 10.23 -25.24 6.23
CA GLU A 129 9.23 -25.30 7.31
C GLU A 129 7.91 -25.88 6.81
N ASN A 130 7.47 -25.55 5.60
CA ASN A 130 6.28 -26.10 4.99
C ASN A 130 6.42 -27.59 4.63
N LYS A 131 7.64 -28.11 4.51
CA LYS A 131 7.88 -29.55 4.30
C LYS A 131 7.74 -30.39 5.56
N PHE A 132 7.79 -29.79 6.73
CA PHE A 132 7.71 -30.49 8.02
C PHE A 132 6.31 -30.41 8.65
N ILE A 133 5.39 -29.72 8.00
CA ILE A 133 3.99 -29.65 8.39
C ILE A 133 3.15 -30.52 7.46
#